data_006cd90aabb86261eaa81258960ebbb7
#
_entry.id   006cd90aabb86261eaa81258960ebbb7
#
_cell.length_a   1.000
_cell.length_b   1.000
_cell.length_c   1.000
_cell.angle_alpha   90.00
_cell.angle_beta   90.00
_cell.angle_gamma   90.00
#
_symmetry.space_group_name_H-M   'P 1'
#
loop_
_entity.id
_entity.type
_entity.pdbx_description
1 polymer ?
#
loop_
_entity_poly.entity_id
_entity_poly.type
_entity_poly.pdbx_seq_one_letter_code
_entity_poly.pdbx_strand_id
1 'polypeptide(L)'
;LSLYSEAIAEVLVNAGYEWVTVDLEHSAITIDQAEKLIRVIDLAGAKPYVRVSSNDEVQIKRVLDAGAKGIIVPMVESKEDVLAAINATNYPPKGTRGMGLARAQGYGEAKAKNNYIQNTSNQIELYIQIESEAALNHLDEIFSQDIDGYMIGPYDLSSSMGIPGDFLNPAFIKAEESILETARKYDIKRGYHIVEPDL
;
A
#
# COMPACT_ATOMS: atom_id res chain seq x y z
N LEU A 1 -10.81 3.85 -0.16
CA LEU A 1 -12.18 3.56 0.27
C LEU A 1 -12.19 3.35 1.79
N SER A 2 -12.67 4.37 2.51
CA SER A 2 -12.69 4.37 3.99
C SER A 2 -14.10 4.06 4.55
N LEU A 3 -15.05 3.74 3.68
CA LEU A 3 -16.39 3.28 4.03
C LEU A 3 -16.63 1.86 3.52
N TYR A 4 -17.15 0.99 4.38
CA TYR A 4 -17.53 -0.34 3.95
C TYR A 4 -18.83 -0.28 3.12
N SER A 5 -18.68 -0.47 1.82
CA SER A 5 -19.79 -0.62 0.88
C SER A 5 -19.33 -1.37 -0.37
N GLU A 6 -19.82 -2.58 -0.54
CA GLU A 6 -19.54 -3.39 -1.72
C GLU A 6 -20.08 -2.73 -3.00
N ALA A 7 -21.26 -2.10 -2.91
CA ALA A 7 -21.84 -1.38 -4.04
C ALA A 7 -21.00 -0.17 -4.48
N ILE A 8 -20.45 0.61 -3.53
CA ILE A 8 -19.55 1.72 -3.87
C ILE A 8 -18.28 1.21 -4.52
N ALA A 9 -17.71 0.10 -4.02
CA ALA A 9 -16.53 -0.51 -4.61
C ALA A 9 -16.77 -0.89 -6.09
N GLU A 10 -17.90 -1.52 -6.38
CA GLU A 10 -18.30 -1.88 -7.74
C GLU A 10 -18.53 -0.63 -8.63
N VAL A 11 -19.19 0.41 -8.10
CA VAL A 11 -19.42 1.69 -8.82
C VAL A 11 -18.10 2.35 -9.19
N LEU A 12 -17.10 2.37 -8.30
CA LEU A 12 -15.78 2.93 -8.58
C LEU A 12 -15.09 2.19 -9.73
N VAL A 13 -15.12 0.85 -9.73
CA VAL A 13 -14.54 0.07 -10.82
C VAL A 13 -15.28 0.33 -12.15
N ASN A 14 -16.60 0.36 -12.12
CA ASN A 14 -17.42 0.67 -13.32
C ASN A 14 -17.21 2.11 -13.83
N ALA A 15 -16.79 3.03 -12.96
CA ALA A 15 -16.40 4.39 -13.33
C ALA A 15 -15.01 4.47 -13.99
N GLY A 16 -14.27 3.35 -14.08
CA GLY A 16 -13.01 3.24 -14.79
C GLY A 16 -11.76 3.33 -13.92
N TYR A 17 -11.89 3.23 -12.60
CA TYR A 17 -10.71 3.13 -11.73
C TYR A 17 -10.02 1.77 -11.94
N GLU A 18 -8.74 1.80 -12.29
CA GLU A 18 -7.93 0.59 -12.55
C GLU A 18 -7.52 -0.12 -11.26
N TRP A 19 -7.50 0.59 -10.15
CA TRP A 19 -7.25 0.08 -8.80
C TRP A 19 -8.07 0.85 -7.76
N VAL A 20 -8.43 0.17 -6.70
CA VAL A 20 -9.17 0.76 -5.56
C VAL A 20 -8.51 0.32 -4.27
N THR A 21 -8.14 1.27 -3.43
CA THR A 21 -7.52 1.00 -2.12
C THR A 21 -8.58 0.88 -1.03
N VAL A 22 -8.57 -0.24 -0.32
CA VAL A 22 -9.28 -0.42 0.95
C VAL A 22 -8.39 0.10 2.07
N ASP A 23 -8.89 1.04 2.83
CA ASP A 23 -8.15 1.71 3.89
C ASP A 23 -8.42 1.05 5.23
N LEU A 24 -7.42 0.43 5.86
CA LEU A 24 -7.49 -0.15 7.20
C LEU A 24 -6.80 0.71 8.26
N GLU A 25 -6.19 1.81 7.85
CA GLU A 25 -5.51 2.73 8.77
C GLU A 25 -6.49 3.77 9.34
N HIS A 26 -7.11 4.56 8.47
CA HIS A 26 -8.00 5.65 8.88
C HIS A 26 -9.47 5.32 8.59
N SER A 27 -9.89 4.10 8.93
CA SER A 27 -11.27 3.66 8.80
C SER A 27 -11.65 2.65 9.88
N ALA A 28 -12.96 2.40 10.01
CA ALA A 28 -13.49 1.35 10.87
C ALA A 28 -13.67 0.01 10.13
N ILE A 29 -13.10 -0.14 8.92
CA ILE A 29 -13.20 -1.37 8.13
C ILE A 29 -12.45 -2.50 8.83
N THR A 30 -13.16 -3.59 9.13
CA THR A 30 -12.55 -4.79 9.71
C THR A 30 -11.90 -5.66 8.62
N ILE A 31 -11.05 -6.60 9.03
CA ILE A 31 -10.40 -7.53 8.09
C ILE A 31 -11.41 -8.40 7.31
N ASP A 32 -12.55 -8.77 7.92
CA ASP A 32 -13.66 -9.48 7.25
C ASP A 32 -14.32 -8.61 6.18
N GLN A 33 -14.54 -7.35 6.48
CA GLN A 33 -15.06 -6.38 5.51
C GLN A 33 -14.07 -6.10 4.38
N ALA A 34 -12.77 -6.00 4.70
CA ALA A 34 -11.72 -5.84 3.70
C ALA A 34 -11.68 -7.02 2.72
N GLU A 35 -11.80 -8.26 3.20
CA GLU A 35 -11.86 -9.45 2.32
C GLU A 35 -13.01 -9.36 1.32
N LYS A 36 -14.21 -8.91 1.75
CA LYS A 36 -15.38 -8.74 0.88
C LYS A 36 -15.14 -7.65 -0.17
N LEU A 37 -14.59 -6.49 0.24
CA LEU A 37 -14.24 -5.40 -0.68
C LEU A 37 -13.17 -5.84 -1.69
N ILE A 38 -12.10 -6.49 -1.25
CA ILE A 38 -11.05 -7.05 -2.11
C ILE A 38 -11.68 -7.98 -3.17
N ARG A 39 -12.59 -8.84 -2.77
CA ARG A 39 -13.29 -9.77 -3.67
C ARG A 39 -14.11 -9.04 -4.71
N VAL A 40 -14.90 -8.04 -4.30
CA VAL A 40 -15.75 -7.26 -5.22
C VAL A 40 -14.89 -6.49 -6.22
N ILE A 41 -13.86 -5.79 -5.77
CA ILE A 41 -12.96 -5.01 -6.63
C ILE A 41 -12.27 -5.91 -7.66
N ASP A 42 -11.74 -7.06 -7.24
CA ASP A 42 -11.06 -8.03 -8.11
C ASP A 42 -12.03 -8.66 -9.14
N LEU A 43 -13.23 -9.05 -8.71
CA LEU A 43 -14.24 -9.63 -9.62
C LEU A 43 -14.83 -8.60 -10.58
N ALA A 44 -14.89 -7.33 -10.21
CA ALA A 44 -15.32 -6.24 -11.08
C ALA A 44 -14.24 -5.86 -12.12
N GLY A 45 -12.98 -6.31 -11.95
CA GLY A 45 -11.92 -6.16 -12.94
C GLY A 45 -10.83 -5.13 -12.60
N ALA A 46 -10.88 -4.51 -11.42
CA ALA A 46 -9.81 -3.62 -10.95
C ALA A 46 -8.85 -4.33 -9.98
N LYS A 47 -7.70 -3.72 -9.73
CA LYS A 47 -6.75 -4.22 -8.73
C LYS A 47 -7.17 -3.78 -7.32
N PRO A 48 -7.45 -4.70 -6.37
CA PRO A 48 -7.65 -4.35 -4.98
C PRO A 48 -6.32 -4.06 -4.30
N TYR A 49 -6.12 -2.83 -3.84
CA TYR A 49 -5.03 -2.46 -2.95
C TYR A 49 -5.55 -2.35 -1.52
N VAL A 50 -4.66 -2.49 -0.56
CA VAL A 50 -4.98 -2.31 0.86
C VAL A 50 -3.93 -1.43 1.51
N ARG A 51 -4.35 -0.32 2.12
CA ARG A 51 -3.51 0.37 3.08
C ARG A 51 -3.71 -0.32 4.43
N VAL A 52 -2.63 -0.94 4.92
CA VAL A 52 -2.64 -1.62 6.22
C VAL A 52 -2.59 -0.59 7.36
N SER A 53 -3.04 -0.96 8.55
CA SER A 53 -3.05 -0.03 9.71
C SER A 53 -1.67 0.16 10.33
N SER A 54 -0.73 -0.74 10.04
CA SER A 54 0.65 -0.68 10.49
C SER A 54 1.50 -1.67 9.67
N ASN A 55 2.81 -1.59 9.77
CA ASN A 55 3.73 -2.55 9.17
C ASN A 55 3.71 -3.89 9.94
N ASP A 56 2.57 -4.56 9.94
CA ASP A 56 2.32 -5.82 10.64
C ASP A 56 2.25 -7.00 9.68
N GLU A 57 3.15 -7.98 9.85
CA GLU A 57 3.26 -9.14 8.95
C GLU A 57 1.97 -10.00 8.92
N VAL A 58 1.23 -10.05 10.04
CA VAL A 58 0.01 -10.86 10.14
C VAL A 58 -1.10 -10.19 9.34
N GLN A 59 -1.24 -8.85 9.45
CA GLN A 59 -2.23 -8.11 8.68
C GLN A 59 -1.91 -8.15 7.18
N ILE A 60 -0.65 -7.89 6.80
CA ILE A 60 -0.17 -7.97 5.41
C ILE A 60 -0.49 -9.35 4.82
N LYS A 61 -0.11 -10.43 5.50
CA LYS A 61 -0.41 -11.80 5.07
C LYS A 61 -1.91 -12.03 4.87
N ARG A 62 -2.76 -11.60 5.80
CA ARG A 62 -4.21 -11.83 5.74
C ARG A 62 -4.87 -11.12 4.56
N VAL A 63 -4.51 -9.87 4.28
CA VAL A 63 -5.09 -9.15 3.13
C VAL A 63 -4.57 -9.68 1.80
N LEU A 64 -3.32 -10.12 1.74
CA LEU A 64 -2.75 -10.79 0.57
C LEU A 64 -3.40 -12.16 0.32
N ASP A 65 -3.69 -12.91 1.36
CA ASP A 65 -4.40 -14.19 1.28
C ASP A 65 -5.87 -14.00 0.86
N ALA A 66 -6.49 -12.87 1.21
CA ALA A 66 -7.79 -12.45 0.69
C ALA A 66 -7.76 -12.09 -0.80
N GLY A 67 -6.59 -11.82 -1.37
CA GLY A 67 -6.40 -11.57 -2.80
C GLY A 67 -6.03 -10.13 -3.17
N ALA A 68 -5.56 -9.32 -2.23
CA ALA A 68 -5.00 -8.00 -2.54
C ALA A 68 -3.86 -8.11 -3.56
N LYS A 69 -3.77 -7.14 -4.46
CA LYS A 69 -2.75 -7.05 -5.52
C LYS A 69 -1.69 -6.00 -5.22
N GLY A 70 -1.95 -5.14 -4.25
CA GLY A 70 -1.00 -4.15 -3.76
C GLY A 70 -1.21 -3.86 -2.28
N ILE A 71 -0.12 -3.52 -1.62
CA ILE A 71 -0.07 -3.14 -0.21
C ILE A 71 0.50 -1.74 -0.11
N ILE A 72 -0.12 -0.91 0.71
CA ILE A 72 0.41 0.40 1.09
C ILE A 72 0.74 0.31 2.58
N VAL A 73 2.00 0.47 2.92
CA VAL A 73 2.50 0.41 4.31
C VAL A 73 2.71 1.83 4.82
N PRO A 74 1.97 2.24 5.87
CA PRO A 74 2.12 3.56 6.47
C PRO A 74 3.34 3.67 7.36
N MET A 75 3.70 4.90 7.76
CA MET A 75 4.70 5.23 8.78
C MET A 75 6.06 4.57 8.57
N VAL A 76 6.54 4.50 7.32
CA VAL A 76 7.87 3.99 7.00
C VAL A 76 8.91 5.07 7.26
N GLU A 77 9.83 4.83 8.17
CA GLU A 77 10.84 5.80 8.64
C GLU A 77 12.28 5.35 8.39
N SER A 78 12.47 4.06 8.10
CA SER A 78 13.80 3.47 7.98
C SER A 78 13.87 2.41 6.88
N LYS A 79 15.10 2.04 6.51
CA LYS A 79 15.36 0.88 5.66
C LYS A 79 14.82 -0.40 6.27
N GLU A 80 14.92 -0.54 7.59
CA GLU A 80 14.48 -1.72 8.34
C GLU A 80 12.96 -1.90 8.20
N ASP A 81 12.19 -0.81 8.21
CA ASP A 81 10.73 -0.86 7.99
C ASP A 81 10.42 -1.35 6.57
N VAL A 82 11.16 -0.86 5.57
CA VAL A 82 10.98 -1.34 4.19
C VAL A 82 11.30 -2.81 4.06
N LEU A 83 12.40 -3.26 4.66
CA LEU A 83 12.79 -4.68 4.62
C LEU A 83 11.77 -5.58 5.34
N ALA A 84 11.19 -5.11 6.46
CA ALA A 84 10.12 -5.82 7.14
C ALA A 84 8.88 -5.97 6.23
N ALA A 85 8.48 -4.91 5.54
CA ALA A 85 7.37 -4.95 4.58
C ALA A 85 7.66 -5.89 3.39
N ILE A 86 8.85 -5.84 2.81
CA ILE A 86 9.28 -6.75 1.74
C ILE A 86 9.22 -8.20 2.20
N ASN A 87 9.73 -8.50 3.40
CA ASN A 87 9.70 -9.84 3.97
C ASN A 87 8.27 -10.35 4.19
N ALA A 88 7.39 -9.51 4.73
CA ALA A 88 5.98 -9.86 4.97
C ALA A 88 5.17 -10.08 3.68
N THR A 89 5.53 -9.40 2.60
CA THR A 89 4.83 -9.45 1.32
C THR A 89 5.23 -10.67 0.49
N ASN A 90 6.51 -11.08 0.56
CA ASN A 90 7.07 -12.09 -0.34
C ASN A 90 7.19 -13.47 0.31
N TYR A 91 7.02 -14.51 -0.50
CA TYR A 91 7.35 -15.89 -0.12
C TYR A 91 8.88 -16.12 -0.11
N PRO A 92 9.35 -17.15 0.64
CA PRO A 92 10.74 -17.59 0.52
C PRO A 92 11.12 -17.93 -0.94
N PRO A 93 12.37 -17.66 -1.36
CA PRO A 93 13.49 -17.15 -0.58
C PRO A 93 13.56 -15.61 -0.46
N LYS A 94 12.69 -14.84 -1.14
CA LYS A 94 12.71 -13.37 -1.16
C LYS A 94 12.20 -12.75 0.14
N GLY A 95 11.31 -13.45 0.86
CA GLY A 95 10.73 -13.00 2.12
C GLY A 95 10.39 -14.16 3.04
N THR A 96 9.55 -13.88 4.04
CA THR A 96 9.17 -14.83 5.10
C THR A 96 7.67 -15.08 5.19
N ARG A 97 6.88 -14.57 4.23
CA ARG A 97 5.42 -14.72 4.22
C ARG A 97 5.03 -16.20 4.34
N GLY A 98 4.20 -16.53 5.36
CA GLY A 98 3.62 -17.87 5.50
C GLY A 98 2.62 -18.16 4.39
N MET A 99 2.58 -19.42 3.94
CA MET A 99 1.68 -19.86 2.88
C MET A 99 0.42 -20.49 3.47
N GLY A 100 -0.74 -19.91 3.15
CA GLY A 100 -2.06 -20.49 3.36
C GLY A 100 -2.69 -20.95 2.04
N LEU A 101 -3.88 -21.58 2.14
CA LEU A 101 -4.70 -21.96 0.98
C LEU A 101 -6.03 -21.20 1.04
N ALA A 102 -5.93 -19.87 0.94
CA ALA A 102 -7.07 -18.97 0.98
C ALA A 102 -7.53 -18.57 -0.44
N ARG A 103 -8.30 -17.50 -0.56
CA ARG A 103 -8.85 -17.04 -1.85
C ARG A 103 -7.76 -16.81 -2.89
N ALA A 104 -6.66 -16.12 -2.53
CA ALA A 104 -5.57 -15.83 -3.46
C ALA A 104 -4.97 -17.08 -4.09
N GLN A 105 -4.90 -18.18 -3.33
CA GLN A 105 -4.39 -19.48 -3.76
C GLN A 105 -5.48 -20.39 -4.30
N GLY A 106 -6.66 -19.84 -4.69
CA GLY A 106 -7.78 -20.59 -5.23
C GLY A 106 -8.33 -21.66 -4.27
N TYR A 107 -8.28 -21.38 -2.96
CA TYR A 107 -8.69 -22.33 -1.91
C TYR A 107 -8.03 -23.72 -2.02
N GLY A 108 -6.82 -23.76 -2.58
CA GLY A 108 -6.04 -24.99 -2.73
C GLY A 108 -6.29 -25.76 -4.02
N GLU A 109 -7.12 -25.24 -4.95
CA GLU A 109 -7.22 -25.81 -6.30
C GLU A 109 -5.84 -25.79 -6.97
N ALA A 110 -5.40 -26.94 -7.48
CA ALA A 110 -3.99 -27.17 -7.84
C ALA A 110 -3.46 -26.18 -8.89
N LYS A 111 -4.25 -25.89 -9.93
CA LYS A 111 -3.85 -24.96 -11.00
C LYS A 111 -3.76 -23.53 -10.48
N ALA A 112 -4.79 -23.08 -9.74
CA ALA A 112 -4.83 -21.71 -9.17
C ALA A 112 -3.70 -21.50 -8.16
N LYS A 113 -3.50 -22.47 -7.23
CA LYS A 113 -2.43 -22.45 -6.24
C LYS A 113 -1.04 -22.34 -6.89
N ASN A 114 -0.76 -23.22 -7.86
CA ASN A 114 0.54 -23.23 -8.52
C ASN A 114 0.78 -21.94 -9.32
N ASN A 115 -0.25 -21.43 -10.02
CA ASN A 115 -0.16 -20.16 -10.72
C ASN A 115 0.11 -18.99 -9.74
N TYR A 116 -0.56 -18.97 -8.60
CA TYR A 116 -0.33 -17.92 -7.60
C TYR A 116 1.10 -17.94 -7.07
N ILE A 117 1.59 -19.11 -6.67
CA ILE A 117 2.94 -19.26 -6.11
C ILE A 117 4.03 -18.91 -7.14
N GLN A 118 3.87 -19.36 -8.38
CA GLN A 118 4.91 -19.20 -9.41
C GLN A 118 4.91 -17.83 -10.09
N ASN A 119 3.75 -17.20 -10.19
CA ASN A 119 3.56 -15.99 -10.99
C ASN A 119 2.94 -14.84 -10.21
N THR A 120 1.71 -15.01 -9.70
CA THR A 120 0.90 -13.90 -9.17
C THR A 120 1.49 -13.31 -7.90
N SER A 121 2.07 -14.13 -7.01
CA SER A 121 2.68 -13.63 -5.77
C SER A 121 3.87 -12.70 -6.01
N ASN A 122 4.57 -12.87 -7.13
CA ASN A 122 5.68 -12.02 -7.52
C ASN A 122 5.23 -10.72 -8.24
N GLN A 123 3.92 -10.54 -8.40
CA GLN A 123 3.32 -9.36 -9.05
C GLN A 123 2.56 -8.48 -8.05
N ILE A 124 2.68 -8.78 -6.75
CA ILE A 124 2.11 -7.94 -5.70
C ILE A 124 2.93 -6.67 -5.62
N GLU A 125 2.27 -5.53 -5.76
CA GLU A 125 2.91 -4.22 -5.71
C GLU A 125 3.01 -3.73 -4.26
N LEU A 126 4.22 -3.33 -3.85
CA LEU A 126 4.50 -2.77 -2.52
C LEU A 126 4.73 -1.27 -2.61
N TYR A 127 3.84 -0.51 -2.02
CA TYR A 127 3.96 0.92 -1.82
C TYR A 127 4.24 1.23 -0.35
N ILE A 128 5.08 2.22 -0.11
CA ILE A 128 5.36 2.74 1.23
C ILE A 128 4.83 4.17 1.35
N GLN A 129 4.49 4.59 2.55
CA GLN A 129 4.02 5.95 2.80
C GLN A 129 5.10 6.72 3.57
N ILE A 130 5.53 7.86 2.99
CA ILE A 130 6.47 8.81 3.59
C ILE A 130 5.64 9.93 4.21
N GLU A 131 5.59 9.98 5.53
CA GLU A 131 4.66 10.84 6.24
C GLU A 131 5.16 11.29 7.62
N SER A 132 6.47 11.12 7.89
CA SER A 132 7.11 11.64 9.09
C SER A 132 8.39 12.39 8.77
N GLU A 133 8.74 13.38 9.62
CA GLU A 133 9.99 14.10 9.54
C GLU A 133 11.20 13.16 9.69
N ALA A 134 11.06 12.08 10.47
CA ALA A 134 12.11 11.08 10.65
C ALA A 134 12.49 10.41 9.32
N ALA A 135 11.50 10.07 8.48
CA ALA A 135 11.74 9.45 7.18
C ALA A 135 12.61 10.31 6.25
N LEU A 136 12.53 11.65 6.36
CA LEU A 136 13.28 12.55 5.49
C LEU A 136 14.80 12.38 5.60
N ASN A 137 15.28 11.92 6.74
CA ASN A 137 16.71 11.69 6.99
C ASN A 137 17.22 10.38 6.35
N HIS A 138 16.32 9.49 5.93
CA HIS A 138 16.62 8.13 5.46
C HIS A 138 16.12 7.84 4.04
N LEU A 139 15.72 8.87 3.28
CA LEU A 139 15.10 8.70 1.95
C LEU A 139 15.95 7.88 0.98
N ASP A 140 17.27 8.09 0.90
CA ASP A 140 18.14 7.31 0.02
C ASP A 140 18.19 5.84 0.43
N GLU A 141 18.21 5.55 1.74
CA GLU A 141 18.22 4.18 2.26
C GLU A 141 16.87 3.48 2.01
N ILE A 142 15.76 4.20 2.18
CA ILE A 142 14.40 3.74 1.95
C ILE A 142 14.19 3.44 0.46
N PHE A 143 14.45 4.42 -0.40
CA PHE A 143 14.17 4.32 -1.84
C PHE A 143 15.15 3.43 -2.61
N SER A 144 16.28 3.07 -2.02
CA SER A 144 17.19 2.07 -2.62
C SER A 144 16.68 0.62 -2.50
N GLN A 145 15.57 0.39 -1.79
CA GLN A 145 15.01 -0.95 -1.60
C GLN A 145 14.07 -1.34 -2.77
N ASP A 146 13.77 -2.64 -2.87
CA ASP A 146 12.91 -3.21 -3.91
C ASP A 146 11.42 -2.97 -3.62
N ILE A 147 10.96 -1.74 -3.89
CA ILE A 147 9.58 -1.29 -3.77
C ILE A 147 9.05 -0.82 -5.12
N ASP A 148 7.74 -0.94 -5.33
CA ASP A 148 7.09 -0.54 -6.59
C ASP A 148 6.73 0.94 -6.63
N GLY A 149 6.54 1.56 -5.47
CA GLY A 149 6.18 2.96 -5.39
C GLY A 149 6.17 3.52 -3.97
N TYR A 150 5.87 4.81 -3.89
CA TYR A 150 5.68 5.50 -2.63
C TYR A 150 4.48 6.45 -2.69
N MET A 151 3.96 6.79 -1.53
CA MET A 151 2.94 7.81 -1.34
C MET A 151 3.44 8.83 -0.32
N ILE A 152 3.06 10.10 -0.50
CA ILE A 152 3.25 11.12 0.53
C ILE A 152 1.95 11.24 1.30
N GLY A 153 2.00 11.15 2.63
CA GLY A 153 0.92 11.47 3.56
C GLY A 153 1.03 12.93 4.02
N PRO A 154 0.44 13.92 3.33
CA PRO A 154 0.73 15.33 3.59
C PRO A 154 0.28 15.81 4.96
N TYR A 155 -0.86 15.29 5.47
CA TYR A 155 -1.36 15.66 6.79
C TYR A 155 -0.46 15.16 7.90
N ASP A 156 -0.06 13.88 7.84
CA ASP A 156 0.80 13.28 8.86
C ASP A 156 2.22 13.86 8.78
N LEU A 157 2.76 14.05 7.56
CA LEU A 157 4.06 14.69 7.36
C LEU A 157 4.08 16.11 7.96
N SER A 158 3.11 16.96 7.60
CA SER A 158 3.05 18.33 8.12
C SER A 158 2.84 18.34 9.65
N SER A 159 2.06 17.41 10.17
CA SER A 159 1.84 17.26 11.61
C SER A 159 3.12 16.86 12.33
N SER A 160 3.88 15.89 11.81
CA SER A 160 5.16 15.47 12.39
C SER A 160 6.22 16.59 12.39
N MET A 161 6.15 17.48 11.39
CA MET A 161 7.00 18.69 11.29
C MET A 161 6.53 19.83 12.20
N GLY A 162 5.45 19.67 12.99
CA GLY A 162 4.91 20.71 13.86
C GLY A 162 4.11 21.82 13.16
N ILE A 163 3.72 21.60 11.90
CA ILE A 163 2.98 22.55 11.05
C ILE A 163 1.71 21.89 10.44
N PRO A 164 0.81 21.32 11.24
CA PRO A 164 -0.27 20.47 10.76
C PRO A 164 -1.18 21.19 9.75
N GLY A 165 -1.27 20.62 8.53
CA GLY A 165 -2.11 21.13 7.44
C GLY A 165 -1.60 22.39 6.74
N ASP A 166 -0.44 22.95 7.12
CA ASP A 166 0.16 24.11 6.47
C ASP A 166 1.06 23.67 5.29
N PHE A 167 0.42 23.27 4.20
CA PHE A 167 1.11 22.78 2.99
C PHE A 167 1.82 23.88 2.20
N LEU A 168 1.54 25.15 2.48
CA LEU A 168 2.24 26.31 1.88
C LEU A 168 3.46 26.71 2.68
N ASN A 169 3.72 26.08 3.81
CA ASN A 169 4.92 26.34 4.62
C ASN A 169 6.18 26.00 3.83
N PRO A 170 7.17 26.91 3.76
CA PRO A 170 8.42 26.64 3.05
C PRO A 170 9.15 25.37 3.50
N ALA A 171 9.02 24.99 4.78
CA ALA A 171 9.63 23.76 5.28
C ALA A 171 8.93 22.51 4.69
N PHE A 172 7.59 22.51 4.59
CA PHE A 172 6.83 21.42 3.97
C PHE A 172 7.17 21.29 2.48
N ILE A 173 7.17 22.40 1.74
CA ILE A 173 7.52 22.43 0.31
C ILE A 173 8.92 21.83 0.09
N LYS A 174 9.90 22.26 0.91
CA LYS A 174 11.27 21.73 0.84
C LYS A 174 11.32 20.22 1.15
N ALA A 175 10.54 19.74 2.11
CA ALA A 175 10.46 18.32 2.44
C ALA A 175 9.89 17.52 1.26
N GLU A 176 8.80 18.00 0.67
CA GLU A 176 8.20 17.38 -0.52
C GLU A 176 9.18 17.36 -1.71
N GLU A 177 9.86 18.46 -1.99
CA GLU A 177 10.89 18.53 -3.03
C GLU A 177 12.00 17.49 -2.80
N SER A 178 12.49 17.37 -1.55
CA SER A 178 13.51 16.38 -1.18
C SER A 178 13.05 14.94 -1.42
N ILE A 179 11.81 14.61 -1.07
CA ILE A 179 11.21 13.29 -1.34
C ILE A 179 11.18 13.03 -2.85
N LEU A 180 10.67 14.00 -3.63
CA LEU A 180 10.55 13.90 -5.08
C LEU A 180 11.90 13.73 -5.78
N GLU A 181 12.90 14.54 -5.39
CA GLU A 181 14.24 14.48 -5.96
C GLU A 181 14.91 13.13 -5.66
N THR A 182 14.78 12.65 -4.42
CA THR A 182 15.37 11.37 -4.04
C THR A 182 14.70 10.21 -4.75
N ALA A 183 13.36 10.19 -4.83
CA ALA A 183 12.63 9.13 -5.52
C ALA A 183 12.97 9.05 -7.03
N ARG A 184 13.24 10.18 -7.69
CA ARG A 184 13.66 10.22 -9.10
C ARG A 184 15.00 9.53 -9.34
N LYS A 185 15.93 9.52 -8.37
CA LYS A 185 17.22 8.81 -8.50
C LYS A 185 17.03 7.31 -8.63
N TYR A 186 15.95 6.77 -8.05
CA TYR A 186 15.66 5.33 -7.98
C TYR A 186 14.55 4.90 -8.93
N ASP A 187 14.01 5.83 -9.76
CA ASP A 187 12.93 5.57 -10.74
C ASP A 187 11.67 4.94 -10.10
N ILE A 188 11.30 5.40 -8.89
CA ILE A 188 10.18 4.85 -8.12
C ILE A 188 8.88 5.58 -8.47
N LYS A 189 7.80 4.84 -8.68
CA LYS A 189 6.48 5.37 -8.98
C LYS A 189 5.94 6.21 -7.83
N ARG A 190 5.41 7.37 -8.14
CA ARG A 190 4.78 8.26 -7.17
C ARG A 190 3.27 8.02 -7.11
N GLY A 191 2.73 7.81 -5.91
CA GLY A 191 1.34 8.04 -5.56
C GLY A 191 1.19 9.38 -4.82
N TYR A 192 0.02 10.01 -4.92
CA TYR A 192 -0.28 11.23 -4.17
C TYR A 192 -1.68 11.16 -3.57
N HIS A 193 -1.79 11.51 -2.29
CA HIS A 193 -3.08 11.58 -1.61
C HIS A 193 -3.70 12.96 -1.82
N ILE A 194 -4.74 13.05 -2.62
CA ILE A 194 -5.49 14.27 -2.88
C ILE A 194 -6.79 14.20 -2.10
N VAL A 195 -7.00 15.14 -1.18
CA VAL A 195 -8.22 15.24 -0.38
C VAL A 195 -9.27 16.12 -1.08
N GLU A 196 -8.83 17.21 -1.67
CA GLU A 196 -9.66 18.13 -2.45
C GLU A 196 -9.10 18.20 -3.87
N PRO A 197 -9.68 17.44 -4.83
CA PRO A 197 -9.25 17.58 -6.22
C PRO A 197 -9.63 18.98 -6.74
N ASP A 198 -8.66 19.71 -7.24
CA ASP A 198 -8.93 20.92 -8.01
C ASP A 198 -9.75 20.51 -9.26
N LEU A 199 -11.00 20.94 -9.31
CA LEU A 199 -11.93 20.70 -10.40
C LEU A 199 -11.69 21.69 -11.55
#